data_8ae4440aef0b0d0f114321766561719f
#
_entry.id   8ae4440aef0b0d0f114321766561719f
#
_cell.length_a   1.000
_cell.length_b   1.000
_cell.length_c   1.000
_cell.angle_alpha   90.00
_cell.angle_beta   90.00
_cell.angle_gamma   90.00
#
_symmetry.space_group_name_H-M   'P 1'
#
loop_
_entity.id
_entity.type
_entity.pdbx_description
1 polymer ?
#
loop_
_entity_poly.entity_id
_entity_poly.type
_entity_poly.pdbx_seq_one_letter_code
_entity_poly.pdbx_strand_id
1 'polypeptide(L)'
;MALFKIFPSRFSLLWYFMSSFIMLSTIVRLALFVWSFGEVDISFFKLCNTFIIGFLFDVGTVSFFAVPYILYLLAIPKKWYGSIVDKAITYFAYPLGLIIFLFSFFAEFTFWEEFQRRFNFIAVDYLIYTYEVVQNINESYPIPVLVGIIVILLVILIYVTVRKGIFKKTFSSETRFKEKITPSIFILCIALFFGFFVTNKAAEFSKNRYNNELAKTGIHSFFAAFRNNELSYTEFYNTIDPSEAFEGINNKFIAQGDQLKQQDGKSIFRKVLANDTLPAQKPNVIFICIESLSAKYLNSFGSTLNITPTLDSLANESLFFTNLFATGTRTVRGMEAINLSIPPTPGRSIVKRKDNMELFTIGEVFKQQGYSRNFFYGGDGYFDNMNTFFGGNGFNIIDRGRGFLLDAGVKTERTNIEDDEVTFENAWGVADVDIYNKVIKEADKAHELGKPFFDFVMTTSNHRPYTYPEGKVEIASGTNREGAIQYTDYAIGEFLKTARTKPWFQNTVFVIMSDHCA
;
A
#
# COMPACT_ATOMS: atom_id res chain seq x y z
N MET A 1 28.95 29.39 -14.26
CA MET A 1 28.90 30.84 -13.94
C MET A 1 28.22 31.69 -15.03
N ALA A 2 28.17 31.26 -16.30
CA ALA A 2 27.56 32.02 -17.39
C ALA A 2 26.01 32.03 -17.38
N LEU A 3 25.36 30.97 -16.95
CA LEU A 3 23.88 30.86 -16.85
C LEU A 3 23.25 31.84 -15.85
N PHE A 4 24.01 32.32 -14.83
CA PHE A 4 23.51 33.28 -13.84
C PHE A 4 23.35 34.73 -14.34
N LYS A 5 23.86 35.06 -15.54
CA LYS A 5 23.67 36.40 -16.14
C LYS A 5 22.33 36.56 -16.89
N ILE A 6 21.63 35.47 -17.18
CA ILE A 6 20.38 35.48 -17.98
C ILE A 6 19.18 35.80 -17.10
N PHE A 7 19.26 35.61 -15.80
CA PHE A 7 18.10 35.75 -14.91
C PHE A 7 18.22 36.94 -13.96
N PRO A 8 17.13 37.71 -13.76
CA PRO A 8 17.10 38.87 -12.90
C PRO A 8 17.51 38.52 -11.46
N SER A 9 18.19 39.46 -10.77
CA SER A 9 18.66 39.24 -9.40
C SER A 9 17.55 38.93 -8.40
N ARG A 10 16.32 39.36 -8.68
CA ARG A 10 15.13 39.04 -7.88
C ARG A 10 14.81 37.54 -7.81
N PHE A 11 15.19 36.78 -8.81
CA PHE A 11 15.01 35.32 -8.89
C PHE A 11 16.15 34.52 -8.27
N SER A 12 17.17 35.18 -7.71
CA SER A 12 18.35 34.48 -7.21
C SER A 12 18.05 33.42 -6.18
N LEU A 13 17.11 33.69 -5.24
CA LEU A 13 16.72 32.73 -4.23
C LEU A 13 15.96 31.53 -4.85
N LEU A 14 15.05 31.80 -5.78
CA LEU A 14 14.31 30.76 -6.49
C LEU A 14 15.24 29.82 -7.27
N TRP A 15 16.20 30.39 -8.03
CA TRP A 15 17.18 29.59 -8.76
C TRP A 15 18.06 28.76 -7.85
N TYR A 16 18.45 29.33 -6.70
CA TYR A 16 19.23 28.61 -5.71
C TYR A 16 18.43 27.45 -5.10
N PHE A 17 17.17 27.69 -4.78
CA PHE A 17 16.24 26.67 -4.32
C PHE A 17 16.08 25.53 -5.34
N MET A 18 15.79 25.87 -6.60
CA MET A 18 15.63 24.88 -7.67
C MET A 18 16.90 24.06 -7.91
N SER A 19 18.06 24.72 -7.91
CA SER A 19 19.35 24.04 -8.06
C SER A 19 19.67 23.12 -6.88
N SER A 20 19.32 23.53 -5.65
CA SER A 20 19.48 22.69 -4.46
C SER A 20 18.58 21.45 -4.52
N PHE A 21 17.33 21.60 -4.96
CA PHE A 21 16.44 20.48 -5.17
C PHE A 21 17.01 19.47 -6.18
N ILE A 22 17.40 19.93 -7.36
CA ILE A 22 17.94 19.06 -8.43
C ILE A 22 19.20 18.34 -7.94
N MET A 23 20.10 19.04 -7.25
CA MET A 23 21.30 18.45 -6.70
C MET A 23 20.99 17.35 -5.69
N LEU A 24 20.09 17.62 -4.72
CA LEU A 24 19.72 16.65 -3.69
C LEU A 24 18.92 15.48 -4.27
N SER A 25 18.00 15.72 -5.21
CA SER A 25 17.29 14.65 -5.91
C SER A 25 18.23 13.74 -6.69
N THR A 26 19.27 14.31 -7.31
CA THR A 26 20.32 13.52 -7.97
C THR A 26 21.12 12.67 -6.96
N ILE A 27 21.42 13.22 -5.78
CA ILE A 27 22.09 12.47 -4.71
C ILE A 27 21.21 11.33 -4.22
N VAL A 28 19.91 11.56 -4.00
CA VAL A 28 18.94 10.51 -3.64
C VAL A 28 18.91 9.42 -4.71
N ARG A 29 18.83 9.79 -5.99
CA ARG A 29 18.86 8.83 -7.11
C ARG A 29 20.13 8.00 -7.12
N LEU A 30 21.29 8.62 -6.90
CA LEU A 30 22.58 7.92 -6.80
C LEU A 30 22.60 6.96 -5.60
N ALA A 31 22.11 7.38 -4.44
CA ALA A 31 22.04 6.54 -3.26
C ALA A 31 21.12 5.31 -3.48
N LEU A 32 19.94 5.51 -4.07
CA LEU A 32 19.04 4.42 -4.41
C LEU A 32 19.61 3.50 -5.50
N PHE A 33 20.35 4.05 -6.47
CA PHE A 33 21.08 3.26 -7.46
C PHE A 33 22.14 2.36 -6.80
N VAL A 34 22.93 2.91 -5.88
CA VAL A 34 23.94 2.13 -5.15
C VAL A 34 23.27 1.05 -4.29
N TRP A 35 22.17 1.40 -3.62
CA TRP A 35 21.41 0.44 -2.81
C TRP A 35 20.90 -0.75 -3.64
N SER A 36 20.43 -0.49 -4.85
CA SER A 36 19.84 -1.51 -5.72
C SER A 36 20.78 -1.98 -6.84
N PHE A 37 22.10 -1.81 -6.66
CA PHE A 37 23.09 -2.04 -7.73
C PHE A 37 23.00 -3.42 -8.38
N GLY A 38 22.73 -4.47 -7.59
CA GLY A 38 22.60 -5.86 -8.08
C GLY A 38 21.37 -6.11 -8.94
N GLU A 39 20.36 -5.25 -8.85
CA GLU A 39 19.07 -5.40 -9.53
C GLU A 39 18.94 -4.50 -10.77
N VAL A 40 19.81 -3.50 -10.90
CA VAL A 40 19.76 -2.51 -11.98
C VAL A 40 20.48 -3.02 -13.21
N ASP A 41 19.90 -2.80 -14.38
CA ASP A 41 20.61 -3.02 -15.64
C ASP A 41 21.62 -1.89 -15.89
N ILE A 42 22.91 -2.21 -15.71
CA ILE A 42 24.03 -1.28 -15.77
C ILE A 42 24.55 -1.01 -17.18
N SER A 43 23.83 -1.45 -18.25
CA SER A 43 24.25 -1.12 -19.61
C SER A 43 24.32 0.41 -19.81
N PHE A 44 25.35 0.89 -20.49
CA PHE A 44 25.65 2.31 -20.63
C PHE A 44 24.45 3.15 -21.07
N PHE A 45 23.74 2.73 -22.13
CA PHE A 45 22.57 3.46 -22.63
C PHE A 45 21.42 3.51 -21.63
N LYS A 46 21.19 2.42 -20.87
CA LYS A 46 20.12 2.40 -19.86
C LYS A 46 20.45 3.27 -18.67
N LEU A 47 21.72 3.28 -18.22
CA LEU A 47 22.14 4.18 -17.18
C LEU A 47 22.04 5.65 -17.63
N CYS A 48 22.54 6.00 -18.82
CA CYS A 48 22.37 7.35 -19.34
C CYS A 48 20.91 7.79 -19.37
N ASN A 49 20.02 6.94 -19.90
CA ASN A 49 18.58 7.25 -19.93
C ASN A 49 17.98 7.38 -18.53
N THR A 50 18.35 6.51 -17.58
CA THR A 50 17.90 6.61 -16.17
C THR A 50 18.19 7.99 -15.59
N PHE A 51 19.41 8.50 -15.77
CA PHE A 51 19.81 9.79 -15.21
C PHE A 51 19.29 10.99 -16.01
N ILE A 52 19.23 10.90 -17.35
CA ILE A 52 18.71 11.99 -18.20
C ILE A 52 17.20 12.16 -17.96
N ILE A 53 16.43 11.08 -18.03
CA ILE A 53 14.99 11.12 -17.77
C ILE A 53 14.74 11.58 -16.34
N GLY A 54 15.52 11.05 -15.38
CA GLY A 54 15.43 11.45 -13.98
C GLY A 54 15.68 12.94 -13.77
N PHE A 55 16.68 13.50 -14.41
CA PHE A 55 16.93 14.95 -14.40
C PHE A 55 15.75 15.75 -14.95
N LEU A 56 15.14 15.29 -16.06
CA LEU A 56 13.96 15.95 -16.62
C LEU A 56 12.77 15.91 -15.64
N PHE A 57 12.55 14.77 -14.98
CA PHE A 57 11.52 14.65 -13.93
C PHE A 57 11.82 15.57 -12.74
N ASP A 58 13.09 15.72 -12.34
CA ASP A 58 13.49 16.65 -11.28
C ASP A 58 13.19 18.11 -11.66
N VAL A 59 13.49 18.50 -12.90
CA VAL A 59 13.18 19.85 -13.43
C VAL A 59 11.66 20.08 -13.45
N GLY A 60 10.88 19.12 -13.91
CA GLY A 60 9.43 19.18 -13.85
C GLY A 60 8.91 19.32 -12.43
N THR A 61 9.38 18.47 -11.52
CA THR A 61 8.96 18.49 -10.11
C THR A 61 9.26 19.81 -9.43
N VAL A 62 10.49 20.31 -9.55
CA VAL A 62 10.87 21.57 -8.89
C VAL A 62 10.16 22.78 -9.49
N SER A 63 9.73 22.70 -10.76
CA SER A 63 8.94 23.77 -11.37
C SER A 63 7.57 23.93 -10.67
N PHE A 64 6.93 22.85 -10.20
CA PHE A 64 5.71 22.94 -9.38
C PHE A 64 5.96 23.62 -8.03
N PHE A 65 7.05 23.29 -7.36
CA PHE A 65 7.44 23.98 -6.12
C PHE A 65 7.71 25.47 -6.31
N ALA A 66 8.19 25.85 -7.51
CA ALA A 66 8.47 27.24 -7.85
C ALA A 66 7.20 28.07 -8.08
N VAL A 67 6.07 27.47 -8.50
CA VAL A 67 4.85 28.18 -8.89
C VAL A 67 4.36 29.17 -7.82
N PRO A 68 4.16 28.80 -6.54
CA PRO A 68 3.62 29.74 -5.55
C PRO A 68 4.54 30.96 -5.37
N TYR A 69 5.85 30.75 -5.36
CA TYR A 69 6.80 31.84 -5.19
C TYR A 69 6.93 32.69 -6.45
N ILE A 70 6.78 32.13 -7.65
CA ILE A 70 6.72 32.88 -8.92
C ILE A 70 5.51 33.80 -8.92
N LEU A 71 4.34 33.29 -8.54
CA LEU A 71 3.13 34.11 -8.46
C LEU A 71 3.32 35.27 -7.48
N TYR A 72 3.95 35.01 -6.34
CA TYR A 72 4.35 36.05 -5.39
C TYR A 72 5.33 37.07 -6.02
N LEU A 73 6.37 36.60 -6.71
CA LEU A 73 7.34 37.48 -7.38
C LEU A 73 6.69 38.37 -8.45
N LEU A 74 5.69 37.88 -9.16
CA LEU A 74 4.92 38.67 -10.14
C LEU A 74 4.03 39.69 -9.44
N ALA A 75 3.36 39.32 -8.35
CA ALA A 75 2.41 40.18 -7.66
C ALA A 75 3.07 41.34 -6.88
N ILE A 76 4.28 41.10 -6.31
CA ILE A 76 4.92 42.12 -5.46
C ILE A 76 5.44 43.31 -6.29
N PRO A 77 5.05 44.57 -5.96
CA PRO A 77 5.55 45.76 -6.64
C PRO A 77 6.98 46.09 -6.19
N LYS A 78 7.77 46.71 -7.08
CA LYS A 78 9.18 47.05 -6.83
C LYS A 78 9.39 47.86 -5.53
N LYS A 79 8.46 48.77 -5.19
CA LYS A 79 8.54 49.59 -3.98
C LYS A 79 8.53 48.80 -2.66
N TRP A 80 8.10 47.54 -2.71
CA TRP A 80 8.05 46.66 -1.54
C TRP A 80 9.23 45.68 -1.42
N TYR A 81 10.17 45.72 -2.40
CA TYR A 81 11.34 44.84 -2.35
C TYR A 81 12.18 45.13 -1.10
N GLY A 82 12.53 44.10 -0.36
CA GLY A 82 13.29 44.20 0.89
C GLY A 82 12.51 44.83 2.07
N SER A 83 11.20 45.14 1.91
CA SER A 83 10.34 45.55 3.01
C SER A 83 10.19 44.43 4.06
N ILE A 84 9.65 44.77 5.24
CA ILE A 84 9.39 43.79 6.31
C ILE A 84 8.48 42.67 5.81
N VAL A 85 7.45 43.01 5.03
CA VAL A 85 6.49 42.02 4.48
C VAL A 85 7.19 41.09 3.49
N ASP A 86 7.98 41.64 2.55
CA ASP A 86 8.73 40.85 1.58
C ASP A 86 9.73 39.90 2.26
N LYS A 87 10.42 40.39 3.29
CA LYS A 87 11.35 39.57 4.08
C LYS A 87 10.61 38.49 4.86
N ALA A 88 9.49 38.82 5.51
CA ALA A 88 8.70 37.85 6.28
C ALA A 88 8.19 36.70 5.40
N ILE A 89 7.55 37.02 4.26
CA ILE A 89 7.06 35.99 3.32
C ILE A 89 8.21 35.14 2.79
N THR A 90 9.32 35.74 2.40
CA THR A 90 10.46 35.02 1.83
C THR A 90 11.17 34.15 2.86
N TYR A 91 11.38 34.67 4.08
CA TYR A 91 11.99 33.90 5.18
C TYR A 91 11.09 32.79 5.72
N PHE A 92 9.79 32.87 5.52
CA PHE A 92 8.86 31.78 5.81
C PHE A 92 8.82 30.75 4.67
N ALA A 93 8.61 31.22 3.42
CA ALA A 93 8.40 30.34 2.27
C ALA A 93 9.64 29.49 1.93
N TYR A 94 10.85 30.08 2.05
CA TYR A 94 12.07 29.36 1.68
C TYR A 94 12.37 28.17 2.60
N PRO A 95 12.44 28.31 3.95
CA PRO A 95 12.61 27.16 4.83
C PRO A 95 11.47 26.15 4.72
N LEU A 96 10.22 26.61 4.56
CA LEU A 96 9.08 25.72 4.38
C LEU A 96 9.26 24.84 3.14
N GLY A 97 9.65 25.42 2.01
CA GLY A 97 9.93 24.66 0.79
C GLY A 97 11.08 23.67 0.97
N LEU A 98 12.15 24.07 1.70
CA LEU A 98 13.28 23.18 2.02
C LEU A 98 12.83 22.00 2.91
N ILE A 99 12.02 22.25 3.93
CA ILE A 99 11.50 21.20 4.83
C ILE A 99 10.66 20.19 4.04
N ILE A 100 9.75 20.65 3.18
CA ILE A 100 8.88 19.78 2.39
C ILE A 100 9.71 18.85 1.51
N PHE A 101 10.69 19.35 0.78
CA PHE A 101 11.46 18.46 -0.09
C PHE A 101 12.46 17.58 0.67
N LEU A 102 13.10 18.07 1.76
CA LEU A 102 13.96 17.24 2.60
C LEU A 102 13.15 16.08 3.22
N PHE A 103 12.02 16.39 3.82
CA PHE A 103 11.11 15.36 4.34
C PHE A 103 10.73 14.34 3.26
N SER A 104 10.36 14.81 2.06
CA SER A 104 10.01 13.92 0.95
C SER A 104 11.16 13.01 0.53
N PHE A 105 12.40 13.51 0.50
CA PHE A 105 13.56 12.70 0.16
C PHE A 105 13.85 11.62 1.22
N PHE A 106 13.71 11.94 2.51
CA PHE A 106 13.82 10.94 3.57
C PHE A 106 12.72 9.89 3.50
N ALA A 107 11.48 10.32 3.29
CA ALA A 107 10.35 9.41 3.11
C ALA A 107 10.52 8.51 1.86
N GLU A 108 11.23 8.97 0.82
CA GLU A 108 11.58 8.12 -0.33
C GLU A 108 12.49 6.96 0.04
N PHE A 109 13.45 7.14 0.95
CA PHE A 109 14.33 6.06 1.39
C PHE A 109 13.56 4.99 2.16
N THR A 110 12.71 5.39 3.11
CA THR A 110 11.89 4.44 3.89
C THR A 110 10.87 3.72 3.00
N PHE A 111 10.28 4.42 2.04
CA PHE A 111 9.36 3.83 1.07
C PHE A 111 10.07 2.87 0.11
N TRP A 112 11.29 3.19 -0.31
CA TRP A 112 12.11 2.32 -1.14
C TRP A 112 12.53 1.05 -0.39
N GLU A 113 12.89 1.17 0.87
CA GLU A 113 13.20 0.03 1.72
C GLU A 113 12.05 -0.97 1.80
N GLU A 114 10.82 -0.47 1.91
CA GLU A 114 9.62 -1.30 2.05
C GLU A 114 9.16 -1.89 0.71
N PHE A 115 9.12 -1.07 -0.34
CA PHE A 115 8.44 -1.41 -1.59
C PHE A 115 9.37 -1.56 -2.81
N GLN A 116 10.63 -1.23 -2.70
CA GLN A 116 11.60 -1.25 -3.81
C GLN A 116 11.12 -0.43 -5.04
N ARG A 117 10.41 0.69 -4.78
CA ARG A 117 9.81 1.59 -5.78
C ARG A 117 9.81 3.03 -5.30
N ARG A 118 9.68 3.99 -6.23
CA ARG A 118 9.31 5.37 -5.91
C ARG A 118 7.87 5.42 -5.41
N PHE A 119 7.47 6.56 -4.81
CA PHE A 119 6.10 6.77 -4.37
C PHE A 119 5.09 6.40 -5.45
N ASN A 120 4.03 5.75 -5.05
CA ASN A 120 2.94 5.31 -5.90
C ASN A 120 1.62 5.43 -5.13
N PHE A 121 0.56 4.77 -5.59
CA PHE A 121 -0.75 4.81 -4.92
C PHE A 121 -0.74 4.32 -3.46
N ILE A 122 0.24 3.49 -3.06
CA ILE A 122 0.41 3.06 -1.67
C ILE A 122 0.70 4.26 -0.77
N ALA A 123 1.58 5.16 -1.21
CA ALA A 123 1.89 6.37 -0.45
C ALA A 123 0.66 7.31 -0.34
N VAL A 124 -0.23 7.29 -1.34
CA VAL A 124 -1.50 8.03 -1.30
C VAL A 124 -2.46 7.40 -0.28
N ASP A 125 -2.57 6.08 -0.27
CA ASP A 125 -3.41 5.35 0.69
C ASP A 125 -2.94 5.59 2.14
N TYR A 126 -1.64 5.71 2.37
CA TYR A 126 -1.07 6.01 3.69
C TYR A 126 -1.47 7.36 4.27
N LEU A 127 -1.91 8.32 3.45
CA LEU A 127 -2.49 9.56 3.97
C LEU A 127 -3.88 9.37 4.60
N ILE A 128 -4.58 8.31 4.23
CA ILE A 128 -5.92 8.00 4.75
C ILE A 128 -5.79 7.27 6.10
N TYR A 129 -4.86 6.32 6.20
CA TYR A 129 -4.64 5.47 7.39
C TYR A 129 -3.46 5.99 8.22
N THR A 130 -3.54 7.27 8.57
CA THR A 130 -2.42 7.98 9.21
C THR A 130 -2.00 7.38 10.54
N TYR A 131 -2.94 6.83 11.32
CA TYR A 131 -2.64 6.27 12.64
C TYR A 131 -1.72 5.05 12.54
N GLU A 132 -2.11 4.02 11.78
CA GLU A 132 -1.36 2.78 11.62
C GLU A 132 0.01 3.04 10.97
N VAL A 133 0.04 3.94 9.99
CA VAL A 133 1.28 4.33 9.30
C VAL A 133 2.24 5.06 10.24
N VAL A 134 1.75 6.01 11.05
CA VAL A 134 2.60 6.73 12.00
C VAL A 134 3.11 5.80 13.10
N GLN A 135 2.27 4.89 13.61
CA GLN A 135 2.71 3.90 14.59
C GLN A 135 3.76 2.96 13.99
N ASN A 136 3.52 2.40 12.80
CA ASN A 136 4.51 1.55 12.13
C ASN A 136 5.84 2.27 11.88
N ILE A 137 5.80 3.53 11.46
CA ILE A 137 7.01 4.35 11.28
C ILE A 137 7.74 4.53 12.61
N ASN A 138 7.03 4.83 13.70
CA ASN A 138 7.63 5.00 15.03
C ASN A 138 8.26 3.70 15.56
N GLU A 139 7.64 2.55 15.29
CA GLU A 139 8.15 1.25 15.72
C GLU A 139 9.30 0.75 14.85
N SER A 140 9.31 1.09 13.55
CA SER A 140 10.28 0.59 12.57
C SER A 140 11.51 1.48 12.40
N TYR A 141 11.42 2.79 12.72
CA TYR A 141 12.47 3.75 12.40
C TYR A 141 12.83 4.65 13.59
N PRO A 142 14.12 5.03 13.74
CA PRO A 142 14.54 5.98 14.78
C PRO A 142 14.17 7.42 14.41
N ILE A 143 12.90 7.78 14.53
CA ILE A 143 12.34 9.08 14.10
C ILE A 143 13.13 10.28 14.65
N PRO A 144 13.55 10.33 15.95
CA PRO A 144 14.32 11.47 16.44
C PRO A 144 15.63 11.68 15.68
N VAL A 145 16.29 10.60 15.25
CA VAL A 145 17.53 10.67 14.46
C VAL A 145 17.24 11.21 13.06
N LEU A 146 16.19 10.70 12.38
CA LEU A 146 15.81 11.16 11.04
C LEU A 146 15.44 12.65 11.04
N VAL A 147 14.63 13.08 12.02
CA VAL A 147 14.25 14.49 12.19
C VAL A 147 15.50 15.35 12.49
N GLY A 148 16.41 14.86 13.33
CA GLY A 148 17.67 15.52 13.63
C GLY A 148 18.52 15.76 12.37
N ILE A 149 18.64 14.77 11.50
CA ILE A 149 19.36 14.89 10.22
C ILE A 149 18.69 15.91 9.29
N ILE A 150 17.36 15.88 9.18
CA ILE A 150 16.60 16.87 8.39
C ILE A 150 16.87 18.29 8.88
N VAL A 151 16.84 18.51 10.20
CA VAL A 151 17.10 19.81 10.82
C VAL A 151 18.55 20.28 10.53
N ILE A 152 19.53 19.39 10.66
CA ILE A 152 20.94 19.71 10.36
C ILE A 152 21.10 20.11 8.89
N LEU A 153 20.53 19.34 7.96
CA LEU A 153 20.57 19.66 6.53
C LEU A 153 19.88 20.98 6.21
N LEU A 154 18.74 21.25 6.83
CA LEU A 154 18.01 22.52 6.70
C LEU A 154 18.89 23.69 7.15
N VAL A 155 19.52 23.59 8.32
CA VAL A 155 20.41 24.62 8.87
C VAL A 155 21.60 24.83 7.93
N ILE A 156 22.21 23.77 7.42
CA ILE A 156 23.33 23.86 6.46
C ILE A 156 22.89 24.58 5.19
N LEU A 157 21.77 24.24 4.60
CA LEU A 157 21.26 24.87 3.37
C LEU A 157 20.95 26.35 3.58
N ILE A 158 20.32 26.71 4.71
CA ILE A 158 20.04 28.11 5.06
C ILE A 158 21.35 28.86 5.30
N TYR A 159 22.29 28.29 6.07
CA TYR A 159 23.59 28.88 6.33
C TYR A 159 24.38 29.19 5.03
N VAL A 160 24.44 28.22 4.13
CA VAL A 160 25.11 28.40 2.82
C VAL A 160 24.39 29.47 1.99
N THR A 161 23.06 29.54 2.01
CA THR A 161 22.29 30.58 1.33
C THR A 161 22.62 31.98 1.85
N VAL A 162 22.71 32.12 3.18
CA VAL A 162 23.10 33.37 3.86
C VAL A 162 24.54 33.73 3.53
N ARG A 163 25.49 32.80 3.65
CA ARG A 163 26.93 33.02 3.38
C ARG A 163 27.19 33.42 1.93
N LYS A 164 26.45 32.87 0.97
CA LYS A 164 26.50 33.25 -0.45
C LYS A 164 25.81 34.59 -0.76
N GLY A 165 25.21 35.26 0.24
CA GLY A 165 24.50 36.52 0.07
C GLY A 165 23.27 36.46 -0.83
N ILE A 166 22.67 35.29 -1.02
CA ILE A 166 21.54 35.06 -1.93
C ILE A 166 20.34 35.89 -1.50
N PHE A 167 20.01 35.91 -0.21
CA PHE A 167 18.94 36.77 0.32
C PHE A 167 19.18 38.25 0.05
N LYS A 168 20.41 38.72 0.33
CA LYS A 168 20.77 40.12 0.07
C LYS A 168 20.57 40.44 -1.42
N LYS A 169 21.08 39.60 -2.31
CA LYS A 169 20.91 39.75 -3.76
C LYS A 169 19.46 39.78 -4.20
N THR A 170 18.59 38.99 -3.57
CA THR A 170 17.13 38.92 -3.86
C THR A 170 16.42 40.18 -3.39
N PHE A 171 16.72 40.67 -2.17
CA PHE A 171 16.03 41.84 -1.58
C PHE A 171 16.50 43.18 -2.13
N SER A 172 17.80 43.32 -2.47
CA SER A 172 18.37 44.54 -3.05
C SER A 172 18.24 44.60 -4.57
N SER A 173 17.31 43.85 -5.15
CA SER A 173 17.13 43.74 -6.58
C SER A 173 16.48 45.00 -7.17
N GLU A 174 17.02 45.44 -8.32
CA GLU A 174 16.45 46.51 -9.14
C GLU A 174 15.56 46.00 -10.30
N THR A 175 15.23 44.71 -10.30
CA THR A 175 14.46 44.02 -11.36
C THR A 175 13.13 44.71 -11.62
N ARG A 176 12.89 45.07 -12.87
CA ARG A 176 11.64 45.69 -13.33
C ARG A 176 10.58 44.59 -13.60
N PHE A 177 9.30 44.98 -13.64
CA PHE A 177 8.20 44.04 -13.88
C PHE A 177 8.37 43.24 -15.19
N LYS A 178 8.72 43.94 -16.30
CA LYS A 178 8.96 43.27 -17.60
C LYS A 178 10.05 42.19 -17.55
N GLU A 179 11.09 42.38 -16.74
CA GLU A 179 12.18 41.43 -16.60
C GLU A 179 11.79 40.20 -15.80
N LYS A 180 10.71 40.25 -15.00
CA LYS A 180 10.14 39.11 -14.27
C LYS A 180 9.33 38.18 -15.17
N ILE A 181 8.73 38.70 -16.23
CA ILE A 181 7.75 37.97 -17.07
C ILE A 181 8.41 36.76 -17.74
N THR A 182 9.53 36.94 -18.43
CA THR A 182 10.18 35.87 -19.19
C THR A 182 10.57 34.66 -18.34
N PRO A 183 11.31 34.79 -17.21
CA PRO A 183 11.65 33.64 -16.39
C PRO A 183 10.41 33.02 -15.72
N SER A 184 9.40 33.82 -15.38
CA SER A 184 8.16 33.31 -14.82
C SER A 184 7.38 32.47 -15.83
N ILE A 185 7.18 32.98 -17.05
CA ILE A 185 6.49 32.22 -18.12
C ILE A 185 7.26 30.93 -18.43
N PHE A 186 8.59 31.00 -18.52
CA PHE A 186 9.41 29.81 -18.80
C PHE A 186 9.17 28.70 -17.77
N ILE A 187 9.24 29.02 -16.46
CA ILE A 187 9.05 28.01 -15.40
C ILE A 187 7.58 27.54 -15.35
N LEU A 188 6.61 28.45 -15.53
CA LEU A 188 5.19 28.10 -15.58
C LEU A 188 4.87 27.20 -16.78
N CYS A 189 5.47 27.43 -17.94
CA CYS A 189 5.32 26.56 -19.10
C CYS A 189 5.85 25.15 -18.83
N ILE A 190 7.03 25.03 -18.14
CA ILE A 190 7.54 23.73 -17.73
C ILE A 190 6.57 23.04 -16.78
N ALA A 191 6.08 23.75 -15.75
CA ALA A 191 5.13 23.19 -14.80
C ALA A 191 3.83 22.73 -15.50
N LEU A 192 3.26 23.53 -16.39
CA LEU A 192 2.07 23.17 -17.17
C LEU A 192 2.33 21.97 -18.09
N PHE A 193 3.47 21.97 -18.80
CA PHE A 193 3.84 20.86 -19.67
C PHE A 193 3.94 19.55 -18.88
N PHE A 194 4.64 19.55 -17.75
CA PHE A 194 4.73 18.36 -16.90
C PHE A 194 3.37 18.00 -16.28
N GLY A 195 2.55 18.99 -15.92
CA GLY A 195 1.23 18.75 -15.33
C GLY A 195 0.24 18.10 -16.27
N PHE A 196 0.26 18.43 -17.55
CA PHE A 196 -0.72 17.95 -18.52
C PHE A 196 -0.21 16.82 -19.43
N PHE A 197 1.08 16.79 -19.75
CA PHE A 197 1.60 15.91 -20.79
C PHE A 197 2.57 14.84 -20.29
N VAL A 198 3.18 15.01 -19.10
CA VAL A 198 4.14 14.04 -18.60
C VAL A 198 3.51 13.17 -17.52
N THR A 199 3.44 11.88 -17.79
CA THR A 199 3.00 10.85 -16.83
C THR A 199 4.17 9.96 -16.43
N ASN A 200 4.01 9.14 -15.39
CA ASN A 200 5.03 8.17 -14.99
C ASN A 200 5.41 7.18 -16.11
N LYS A 201 4.53 6.96 -17.10
CA LYS A 201 4.83 6.13 -18.28
C LYS A 201 6.03 6.66 -19.09
N ALA A 202 6.28 7.96 -19.08
CA ALA A 202 7.45 8.55 -19.75
C ALA A 202 8.79 8.09 -19.16
N ALA A 203 8.79 7.54 -17.94
CA ALA A 203 9.96 6.93 -17.31
C ALA A 203 10.08 5.41 -17.55
N GLU A 204 9.13 4.79 -18.24
CA GLU A 204 9.07 3.34 -18.51
C GLU A 204 9.75 3.00 -19.85
N PHE A 205 11.06 3.23 -19.91
CA PHE A 205 11.86 3.04 -21.13
C PHE A 205 12.60 1.69 -21.19
N SER A 206 12.60 0.93 -20.08
CA SER A 206 13.35 -0.33 -19.94
C SER A 206 12.43 -1.47 -19.51
N LYS A 207 12.82 -2.71 -19.86
CA LYS A 207 12.22 -3.92 -19.27
C LYS A 207 12.63 -4.12 -17.80
N ASN A 208 13.74 -3.51 -17.37
CA ASN A 208 14.17 -3.55 -15.98
C ASN A 208 13.40 -2.51 -15.16
N ARG A 209 12.68 -2.99 -14.15
CA ARG A 209 11.85 -2.16 -13.27
C ARG A 209 12.67 -1.11 -12.52
N TYR A 210 13.84 -1.50 -12.01
CA TYR A 210 14.66 -0.59 -11.20
C TYR A 210 15.18 0.61 -11.99
N ASN A 211 15.56 0.42 -13.26
CA ASN A 211 15.92 1.54 -14.12
C ASN A 211 14.76 2.53 -14.29
N ASN A 212 13.54 2.01 -14.49
CA ASN A 212 12.35 2.84 -14.64
C ASN A 212 12.01 3.58 -13.35
N GLU A 213 12.07 2.90 -12.20
CA GLU A 213 11.82 3.52 -10.90
C GLU A 213 12.85 4.59 -10.56
N LEU A 214 14.14 4.34 -10.81
CA LEU A 214 15.21 5.32 -10.60
C LEU A 214 15.08 6.54 -11.52
N ALA A 215 14.50 6.40 -12.71
CA ALA A 215 14.23 7.50 -13.63
C ALA A 215 13.06 8.41 -13.19
N LYS A 216 12.25 8.01 -12.21
CA LYS A 216 11.17 8.83 -11.65
C LYS A 216 11.71 9.77 -10.55
N THR A 217 10.89 10.73 -10.15
CA THR A 217 11.06 11.51 -8.91
C THR A 217 9.90 11.19 -7.98
N GLY A 218 10.17 10.88 -6.70
CA GLY A 218 9.15 10.39 -5.77
C GLY A 218 7.96 11.35 -5.63
N ILE A 219 8.21 12.64 -5.42
CA ILE A 219 7.14 13.64 -5.29
C ILE A 219 6.26 13.72 -6.55
N HIS A 220 6.87 13.70 -7.75
CA HIS A 220 6.09 13.68 -9.00
C HIS A 220 5.23 12.43 -9.07
N SER A 221 5.81 11.27 -8.76
CA SER A 221 5.12 9.98 -8.78
C SER A 221 3.98 9.91 -7.77
N PHE A 222 4.14 10.54 -6.59
CA PHE A 222 3.08 10.68 -5.60
C PHE A 222 1.87 11.45 -6.15
N PHE A 223 2.08 12.65 -6.70
CA PHE A 223 0.98 13.44 -7.25
C PHE A 223 0.39 12.82 -8.52
N ALA A 224 1.19 12.15 -9.34
CA ALA A 224 0.70 11.38 -10.47
C ALA A 224 -0.21 10.22 -10.02
N ALA A 225 0.18 9.50 -8.97
CA ALA A 225 -0.63 8.44 -8.39
C ALA A 225 -1.92 8.99 -7.75
N PHE A 226 -1.84 10.10 -7.01
CA PHE A 226 -3.01 10.75 -6.43
C PHE A 226 -4.05 11.12 -7.49
N ARG A 227 -3.61 11.71 -8.61
CA ARG A 227 -4.48 12.11 -9.71
C ARG A 227 -5.09 10.91 -10.45
N ASN A 228 -4.35 9.81 -10.58
CA ASN A 228 -4.73 8.65 -11.39
C ASN A 228 -5.26 7.47 -10.54
N ASN A 229 -5.66 7.71 -9.30
CA ASN A 229 -6.07 6.65 -8.37
C ASN A 229 -7.41 5.97 -8.76
N GLU A 230 -8.17 6.57 -9.68
CA GLU A 230 -9.43 6.02 -10.20
C GLU A 230 -9.31 5.78 -11.72
N LEU A 231 -8.55 4.75 -12.10
CA LEU A 231 -8.31 4.43 -13.51
C LEU A 231 -9.38 3.46 -14.03
N SER A 232 -9.79 3.69 -15.29
CA SER A 232 -10.74 2.81 -15.98
C SER A 232 -10.10 1.48 -16.37
N TYR A 233 -10.86 0.37 -16.25
CA TYR A 233 -10.41 -0.96 -16.67
C TYR A 233 -9.93 -0.98 -18.14
N THR A 234 -10.68 -0.32 -19.02
CA THR A 234 -10.42 -0.28 -20.46
C THR A 234 -9.15 0.46 -20.86
N GLU A 235 -8.55 1.25 -19.96
CA GLU A 235 -7.26 1.91 -20.20
C GLU A 235 -6.06 0.94 -20.07
N PHE A 236 -6.24 -0.18 -19.38
CA PHE A 236 -5.17 -1.10 -19.03
C PHE A 236 -5.27 -2.47 -19.67
N TYR A 237 -6.49 -2.90 -19.97
CA TYR A 237 -6.73 -4.24 -20.51
C TYR A 237 -7.47 -4.17 -21.83
N ASN A 238 -7.04 -5.05 -22.74
CA ASN A 238 -7.80 -5.31 -23.93
C ASN A 238 -9.13 -5.96 -23.54
N THR A 239 -10.21 -5.49 -24.11
CA THR A 239 -11.54 -6.03 -23.91
C THR A 239 -12.03 -6.70 -25.17
N ILE A 240 -12.89 -7.70 -25.02
CA ILE A 240 -13.65 -8.35 -26.10
C ILE A 240 -15.13 -8.03 -25.91
N ASP A 241 -15.92 -8.30 -26.93
CA ASP A 241 -17.36 -8.12 -26.81
C ASP A 241 -17.92 -9.01 -25.69
N PRO A 242 -18.79 -8.47 -24.81
CA PRO A 242 -19.37 -9.25 -23.71
C PRO A 242 -20.07 -10.54 -24.17
N SER A 243 -20.73 -10.53 -25.31
CA SER A 243 -21.44 -11.71 -25.84
C SER A 243 -20.43 -12.81 -26.19
N GLU A 244 -19.31 -12.47 -26.81
CA GLU A 244 -18.22 -13.39 -27.10
C GLU A 244 -17.58 -13.96 -25.82
N ALA A 245 -17.39 -13.11 -24.81
CA ALA A 245 -16.87 -13.53 -23.52
C ALA A 245 -17.80 -14.54 -22.81
N PHE A 246 -19.09 -14.24 -22.76
CA PHE A 246 -20.09 -15.15 -22.18
C PHE A 246 -20.22 -16.46 -22.95
N GLU A 247 -20.21 -16.42 -24.28
CA GLU A 247 -20.23 -17.63 -25.11
C GLU A 247 -19.02 -18.52 -24.83
N GLY A 248 -17.83 -17.95 -24.81
CA GLY A 248 -16.60 -18.68 -24.54
C GLY A 248 -16.59 -19.38 -23.18
N ILE A 249 -17.08 -18.70 -22.13
CA ILE A 249 -17.18 -19.26 -20.76
C ILE A 249 -18.27 -20.33 -20.70
N ASN A 250 -19.44 -20.07 -21.25
CA ASN A 250 -20.57 -21.00 -21.23
C ASN A 250 -20.24 -22.31 -21.96
N ASN A 251 -19.54 -22.23 -23.11
CA ASN A 251 -19.09 -23.42 -23.82
C ASN A 251 -18.14 -24.28 -22.97
N LYS A 252 -17.28 -23.68 -22.15
CA LYS A 252 -16.42 -24.42 -21.20
C LYS A 252 -17.23 -25.12 -20.12
N PHE A 253 -18.25 -24.47 -19.56
CA PHE A 253 -19.11 -25.09 -18.53
C PHE A 253 -19.93 -26.25 -19.08
N ILE A 254 -20.49 -26.09 -20.28
CA ILE A 254 -21.22 -27.17 -20.97
C ILE A 254 -20.29 -28.37 -21.25
N ALA A 255 -19.07 -28.12 -21.68
CA ALA A 255 -18.08 -29.18 -21.89
C ALA A 255 -17.69 -29.93 -20.61
N GLN A 256 -17.88 -29.33 -19.43
CA GLN A 256 -17.73 -29.96 -18.11
C GLN A 256 -18.97 -30.70 -17.64
N GLY A 257 -20.07 -30.67 -18.38
CA GLY A 257 -21.34 -31.31 -18.04
C GLY A 257 -22.27 -30.45 -17.21
N ASP A 258 -21.97 -29.18 -17.01
CA ASP A 258 -22.80 -28.24 -16.26
C ASP A 258 -24.07 -27.86 -17.06
N GLN A 259 -25.16 -27.59 -16.34
CA GLN A 259 -26.42 -27.13 -16.92
C GLN A 259 -26.60 -25.64 -16.70
N LEU A 260 -26.58 -24.82 -17.75
CA LEU A 260 -26.87 -23.40 -17.66
C LEU A 260 -28.29 -23.15 -17.21
N LYS A 261 -28.49 -22.24 -16.24
CA LYS A 261 -29.84 -21.88 -15.73
C LYS A 261 -30.61 -20.97 -16.68
N GLN A 262 -29.91 -20.14 -17.44
CA GLN A 262 -30.45 -19.21 -18.44
C GLN A 262 -29.69 -19.38 -19.74
N GLN A 263 -30.41 -19.43 -20.85
CA GLN A 263 -29.81 -19.56 -22.19
C GLN A 263 -29.82 -18.21 -22.96
N ASP A 264 -29.86 -17.09 -22.24
CA ASP A 264 -29.90 -15.75 -22.82
C ASP A 264 -28.50 -15.25 -23.31
N GLY A 265 -27.48 -16.08 -23.17
CA GLY A 265 -26.10 -15.76 -23.57
C GLY A 265 -25.43 -14.69 -22.70
N LYS A 266 -26.10 -14.19 -21.65
CA LYS A 266 -25.60 -13.12 -20.77
C LYS A 266 -25.46 -13.55 -19.31
N SER A 267 -25.59 -14.84 -19.02
CA SER A 267 -25.53 -15.40 -17.68
C SER A 267 -24.52 -16.54 -17.61
N ILE A 268 -23.80 -16.61 -16.50
CA ILE A 268 -22.90 -17.71 -16.16
C ILE A 268 -23.50 -18.61 -15.06
N PHE A 269 -24.74 -18.37 -14.65
CA PHE A 269 -25.41 -19.20 -13.65
C PHE A 269 -25.66 -20.60 -14.19
N ARG A 270 -25.18 -21.60 -13.47
CA ARG A 270 -25.28 -23.00 -13.85
C ARG A 270 -25.67 -23.89 -12.68
N LYS A 271 -26.17 -25.04 -12.99
CA LYS A 271 -26.37 -26.15 -12.06
C LYS A 271 -25.25 -27.15 -12.27
N VAL A 272 -24.43 -27.35 -11.26
CA VAL A 272 -23.44 -28.42 -11.21
C VAL A 272 -24.15 -29.68 -10.68
N LEU A 273 -24.04 -30.77 -11.41
CA LEU A 273 -24.62 -32.02 -10.97
C LEU A 273 -23.71 -32.67 -9.93
N ALA A 274 -24.28 -33.07 -8.80
CA ALA A 274 -23.54 -33.83 -7.80
C ALA A 274 -23.23 -35.23 -8.35
N ASN A 275 -22.00 -35.70 -8.11
CA ASN A 275 -21.55 -37.03 -8.53
C ASN A 275 -21.74 -38.09 -7.45
N ASP A 276 -22.24 -37.71 -6.28
CA ASP A 276 -22.44 -38.61 -5.14
C ASP A 276 -23.90 -38.64 -4.65
N THR A 277 -24.21 -39.68 -3.92
CA THR A 277 -25.52 -39.89 -3.27
C THR A 277 -25.49 -39.55 -1.78
N LEU A 278 -24.38 -38.98 -1.29
CA LEU A 278 -24.24 -38.65 0.13
C LEU A 278 -25.12 -37.46 0.50
N PRO A 279 -25.71 -37.45 1.69
CA PRO A 279 -26.49 -36.30 2.15
C PRO A 279 -25.61 -35.09 2.29
N ALA A 280 -26.14 -33.91 1.94
CA ALA A 280 -25.45 -32.64 2.09
C ALA A 280 -25.08 -32.43 3.56
N GLN A 281 -23.80 -32.26 3.83
CA GLN A 281 -23.27 -31.89 5.14
C GLN A 281 -23.10 -30.37 5.23
N LYS A 282 -23.20 -29.84 6.45
CA LYS A 282 -22.98 -28.43 6.74
C LYS A 282 -21.84 -28.30 7.76
N PRO A 283 -20.59 -28.58 7.38
CA PRO A 283 -19.48 -28.41 8.28
C PRO A 283 -19.26 -26.91 8.59
N ASN A 284 -18.79 -26.59 9.78
CA ASN A 284 -18.27 -25.26 10.05
C ASN A 284 -17.07 -24.97 9.14
N VAL A 285 -16.77 -23.71 8.89
CA VAL A 285 -15.62 -23.31 8.10
C VAL A 285 -14.85 -22.23 8.83
N ILE A 286 -13.56 -22.46 9.03
CA ILE A 286 -12.60 -21.46 9.50
C ILE A 286 -11.60 -21.22 8.38
N PHE A 287 -11.67 -20.02 7.81
CA PHE A 287 -10.82 -19.58 6.72
C PHE A 287 -9.71 -18.66 7.27
N ILE A 288 -8.50 -19.16 7.31
CA ILE A 288 -7.32 -18.43 7.78
C ILE A 288 -6.62 -17.80 6.59
N CYS A 289 -6.67 -16.47 6.51
CA CYS A 289 -5.98 -15.66 5.53
C CYS A 289 -4.68 -15.13 6.16
N ILE A 290 -3.55 -15.70 5.77
CA ILE A 290 -2.25 -15.33 6.35
C ILE A 290 -1.70 -14.12 5.63
N GLU A 291 -1.38 -13.08 6.38
CA GLU A 291 -0.74 -11.86 5.88
C GLU A 291 0.60 -12.17 5.18
N SER A 292 0.73 -11.78 3.92
CA SER A 292 1.98 -11.72 3.16
C SER A 292 2.81 -13.01 3.11
N LEU A 293 2.24 -14.20 3.30
CA LEU A 293 3.00 -15.46 3.29
C LEU A 293 3.34 -15.90 1.86
N SER A 294 4.62 -16.08 1.59
CA SER A 294 5.11 -16.61 0.31
C SER A 294 5.50 -18.09 0.43
N ALA A 295 5.17 -18.88 -0.58
CA ALA A 295 5.56 -20.29 -0.71
C ALA A 295 7.09 -20.51 -0.60
N LYS A 296 7.91 -19.49 -0.92
CA LYS A 296 9.38 -19.56 -0.80
C LYS A 296 9.88 -19.88 0.61
N TYR A 297 9.06 -19.72 1.65
CA TYR A 297 9.41 -19.98 3.04
C TYR A 297 9.02 -21.39 3.50
N LEU A 298 8.18 -22.12 2.76
CA LEU A 298 7.72 -23.46 3.11
C LEU A 298 8.68 -24.52 2.57
N ASN A 299 9.05 -25.50 3.42
CA ASN A 299 9.88 -26.63 2.99
C ASN A 299 9.19 -27.46 1.91
N SER A 300 7.87 -27.57 1.95
CA SER A 300 7.03 -28.24 0.94
C SER A 300 7.19 -27.64 -0.48
N PHE A 301 7.71 -26.42 -0.59
CA PHE A 301 8.08 -25.76 -1.85
C PHE A 301 9.59 -25.60 -2.05
N GLY A 302 10.42 -26.30 -1.24
CA GLY A 302 11.86 -26.34 -1.40
C GLY A 302 12.65 -25.34 -0.55
N SER A 303 12.03 -24.67 0.42
CA SER A 303 12.76 -23.87 1.42
C SER A 303 13.66 -24.76 2.28
N THR A 304 14.82 -24.26 2.65
CA THR A 304 15.75 -24.91 3.58
C THR A 304 15.78 -24.24 4.95
N LEU A 305 14.91 -23.23 5.16
CA LEU A 305 14.92 -22.41 6.38
C LEU A 305 14.34 -23.14 7.60
N ASN A 306 13.50 -24.15 7.40
CA ASN A 306 12.83 -24.92 8.46
C ASN A 306 12.05 -24.07 9.47
N ILE A 307 11.41 -23.00 9.01
CA ILE A 307 10.68 -22.03 9.86
C ILE A 307 9.16 -22.23 9.85
N THR A 308 8.63 -23.18 9.06
CA THR A 308 7.20 -23.46 8.90
C THR A 308 6.82 -24.91 9.17
N PRO A 309 7.27 -25.51 10.31
CA PRO A 309 7.04 -26.94 10.57
C PRO A 309 5.58 -27.33 10.67
N THR A 310 4.70 -26.46 11.18
CA THR A 310 3.25 -26.71 11.27
C THR A 310 2.62 -26.76 9.88
N LEU A 311 2.84 -25.76 9.05
CA LEU A 311 2.29 -25.68 7.70
C LEU A 311 2.83 -26.82 6.81
N ASP A 312 4.10 -27.16 6.94
CA ASP A 312 4.71 -28.28 6.21
C ASP A 312 4.14 -29.64 6.64
N SER A 313 3.85 -29.83 7.94
CA SER A 313 3.13 -31.02 8.41
C SER A 313 1.71 -31.09 7.84
N LEU A 314 0.99 -29.97 7.90
CA LEU A 314 -0.37 -29.88 7.36
C LEU A 314 -0.43 -30.14 5.86
N ALA A 315 0.57 -29.73 5.10
CA ALA A 315 0.65 -30.01 3.67
C ALA A 315 0.61 -31.50 3.34
N ASN A 316 1.10 -32.37 4.24
CA ASN A 316 1.07 -33.82 4.09
C ASN A 316 -0.26 -34.47 4.53
N GLU A 317 -1.06 -33.76 5.31
CA GLU A 317 -2.30 -34.29 5.92
C GLU A 317 -3.57 -33.67 5.32
N SER A 318 -3.44 -32.79 4.34
CA SER A 318 -4.54 -31.98 3.79
C SER A 318 -4.61 -32.03 2.26
N LEU A 319 -5.68 -31.48 1.70
CA LEU A 319 -5.73 -31.16 0.28
C LEU A 319 -4.81 -29.95 0.01
N PHE A 320 -3.62 -30.22 -0.49
CA PHE A 320 -2.57 -29.23 -0.70
C PHE A 320 -2.52 -28.77 -2.16
N PHE A 321 -2.73 -27.48 -2.41
CA PHE A 321 -2.70 -26.90 -3.75
C PHE A 321 -1.27 -26.46 -4.09
N THR A 322 -0.57 -27.23 -4.91
CA THR A 322 0.84 -26.98 -5.28
C THR A 322 1.02 -25.91 -6.36
N ASN A 323 -0.06 -25.46 -6.99
CA ASN A 323 -0.03 -24.49 -8.09
C ASN A 323 -1.05 -23.35 -7.86
N LEU A 324 -1.05 -22.79 -6.64
CA LEU A 324 -1.88 -21.66 -6.25
C LEU A 324 -1.06 -20.38 -6.27
N PHE A 325 -1.55 -19.34 -6.98
CA PHE A 325 -0.89 -18.05 -7.11
C PHE A 325 -1.75 -16.93 -6.59
N ALA A 326 -1.13 -15.98 -5.89
CA ALA A 326 -1.78 -14.74 -5.53
C ALA A 326 -2.05 -13.90 -6.80
N THR A 327 -3.25 -13.35 -6.92
CA THR A 327 -3.65 -12.51 -8.04
C THR A 327 -3.33 -11.03 -7.84
N GLY A 328 -2.95 -10.63 -6.62
CA GLY A 328 -2.59 -9.28 -6.22
C GLY A 328 -1.33 -9.24 -5.37
N THR A 329 -0.88 -8.04 -5.08
CA THR A 329 0.36 -7.79 -4.33
C THR A 329 0.11 -7.04 -3.02
N ARG A 330 -1.13 -7.02 -2.53
CA ARG A 330 -1.55 -6.30 -1.31
C ARG A 330 -2.80 -6.95 -0.73
N THR A 331 -2.97 -6.80 0.58
CA THR A 331 -4.09 -7.33 1.35
C THR A 331 -5.46 -7.04 0.74
N VAL A 332 -5.76 -5.78 0.42
CA VAL A 332 -7.06 -5.41 -0.20
C VAL A 332 -7.30 -6.08 -1.56
N ARG A 333 -6.25 -6.42 -2.29
CA ARG A 333 -6.35 -7.14 -3.57
C ARG A 333 -6.56 -8.62 -3.36
N GLY A 334 -5.89 -9.19 -2.37
CA GLY A 334 -6.16 -10.56 -1.93
C GLY A 334 -7.58 -10.71 -1.41
N MET A 335 -8.03 -9.79 -0.57
CA MET A 335 -9.38 -9.78 -0.01
C MET A 335 -10.47 -9.73 -1.09
N GLU A 336 -10.35 -8.85 -2.11
CA GLU A 336 -11.33 -8.81 -3.20
C GLU A 336 -11.30 -10.09 -4.04
N ALA A 337 -10.12 -10.67 -4.29
CA ALA A 337 -10.00 -11.91 -5.04
C ALA A 337 -10.60 -13.09 -4.30
N ILE A 338 -10.31 -13.24 -3.01
CA ILE A 338 -10.81 -14.34 -2.18
C ILE A 338 -12.32 -14.24 -1.98
N ASN A 339 -12.82 -13.05 -1.62
CA ASN A 339 -14.23 -12.90 -1.27
C ASN A 339 -15.17 -12.76 -2.47
N LEU A 340 -14.71 -12.17 -3.58
CA LEU A 340 -15.52 -11.87 -4.75
C LEU A 340 -15.20 -12.76 -5.96
N SER A 341 -14.09 -13.53 -5.90
CA SER A 341 -13.56 -14.29 -7.06
C SER A 341 -13.25 -13.39 -8.28
N ILE A 342 -12.85 -12.15 -8.02
CA ILE A 342 -12.52 -11.15 -9.06
C ILE A 342 -11.02 -10.89 -9.01
N PRO A 343 -10.27 -11.09 -10.10
CA PRO A 343 -8.87 -10.70 -10.15
C PRO A 343 -8.75 -9.18 -10.03
N PRO A 344 -7.63 -8.66 -9.48
CA PRO A 344 -7.43 -7.23 -9.31
C PRO A 344 -7.63 -6.44 -10.60
N THR A 345 -8.44 -5.40 -10.49
CA THR A 345 -8.70 -4.46 -11.60
C THR A 345 -7.84 -3.20 -11.43
N PRO A 346 -7.57 -2.42 -12.48
CA PRO A 346 -6.93 -1.12 -12.36
C PRO A 346 -7.68 -0.18 -11.43
N GLY A 347 -6.96 0.80 -10.89
CA GLY A 347 -7.52 1.77 -9.97
C GLY A 347 -7.65 1.25 -8.54
N ARG A 348 -8.61 1.78 -7.82
CA ARG A 348 -8.83 1.48 -6.40
C ARG A 348 -9.42 0.09 -6.22
N SER A 349 -8.93 -0.66 -5.22
CA SER A 349 -9.54 -1.96 -4.84
C SER A 349 -11.02 -1.80 -4.52
N ILE A 350 -11.82 -2.80 -4.87
CA ILE A 350 -13.27 -2.86 -4.55
C ILE A 350 -13.48 -2.69 -3.04
N VAL A 351 -12.64 -3.30 -2.21
CA VAL A 351 -12.70 -3.19 -0.74
C VAL A 351 -12.66 -1.72 -0.29
N LYS A 352 -11.92 -0.86 -0.99
CA LYS A 352 -11.74 0.58 -0.66
C LYS A 352 -12.72 1.52 -1.37
N ARG A 353 -13.62 1.01 -2.23
CA ARG A 353 -14.61 1.85 -2.92
C ARG A 353 -15.77 2.19 -2.00
N LYS A 354 -16.48 3.29 -2.29
CA LYS A 354 -17.68 3.68 -1.53
C LYS A 354 -18.82 2.68 -1.70
N ASP A 355 -18.99 2.15 -2.94
CA ASP A 355 -20.06 1.22 -3.29
C ASP A 355 -19.56 -0.23 -3.21
N ASN A 356 -19.11 -0.66 -2.02
CA ASN A 356 -18.53 -1.97 -1.77
C ASN A 356 -19.42 -2.87 -0.89
N MET A 357 -20.68 -2.49 -0.69
CA MET A 357 -21.68 -3.20 0.11
C MET A 357 -22.66 -3.97 -0.78
N GLU A 358 -23.38 -4.93 -0.19
CA GLU A 358 -24.40 -5.75 -0.87
C GLU A 358 -23.88 -6.51 -2.10
N LEU A 359 -22.59 -6.86 -2.09
CA LEU A 359 -21.96 -7.64 -3.15
C LEU A 359 -22.17 -9.14 -2.91
N PHE A 360 -22.11 -9.92 -3.99
CA PHE A 360 -22.14 -11.37 -3.91
C PHE A 360 -20.74 -11.90 -3.52
N THR A 361 -20.50 -11.94 -2.21
CA THR A 361 -19.26 -12.49 -1.64
C THR A 361 -19.41 -14.00 -1.35
N ILE A 362 -18.28 -14.67 -1.05
CA ILE A 362 -18.30 -16.04 -0.51
C ILE A 362 -19.21 -16.14 0.74
N GLY A 363 -19.26 -15.09 1.56
CA GLY A 363 -20.13 -15.00 2.73
C GLY A 363 -21.62 -15.09 2.39
N GLU A 364 -22.04 -14.61 1.21
CA GLU A 364 -23.44 -14.72 0.78
C GLU A 364 -23.82 -16.18 0.50
N VAL A 365 -22.89 -16.99 -0.03
CA VAL A 365 -23.10 -18.43 -0.22
C VAL A 365 -23.38 -19.13 1.11
N PHE A 366 -22.60 -18.82 2.14
CA PHE A 366 -22.80 -19.38 3.49
C PHE A 366 -24.07 -18.88 4.15
N LYS A 367 -24.43 -17.60 3.97
CA LYS A 367 -25.69 -17.04 4.46
C LYS A 367 -26.92 -17.82 3.93
N GLN A 368 -26.92 -18.08 2.63
CA GLN A 368 -28.03 -18.84 1.99
C GLN A 368 -28.16 -20.25 2.56
N GLN A 369 -27.13 -20.78 3.20
CA GLN A 369 -27.13 -22.07 3.89
C GLN A 369 -27.41 -21.95 5.40
N GLY A 370 -27.62 -20.75 5.93
CA GLY A 370 -27.97 -20.49 7.32
C GLY A 370 -26.78 -20.36 8.29
N TYR A 371 -25.57 -20.13 7.79
CA TYR A 371 -24.38 -19.91 8.62
C TYR A 371 -24.38 -18.54 9.27
N SER A 372 -23.85 -18.44 10.51
CA SER A 372 -23.29 -17.19 11.01
C SER A 372 -21.99 -16.88 10.27
N ARG A 373 -21.67 -15.61 10.07
CA ARG A 373 -20.51 -15.18 9.31
C ARG A 373 -19.77 -14.14 10.11
N ASN A 374 -18.51 -14.40 10.41
CA ASN A 374 -17.69 -13.52 11.20
C ASN A 374 -16.40 -13.18 10.44
N PHE A 375 -15.99 -11.92 10.54
CA PHE A 375 -14.69 -11.43 10.08
C PHE A 375 -13.85 -11.08 11.29
N PHE A 376 -12.73 -11.78 11.47
CA PHE A 376 -11.77 -11.57 12.54
C PHE A 376 -10.54 -10.83 12.02
N TYR A 377 -10.14 -9.78 12.73
CA TYR A 377 -8.95 -9.03 12.42
C TYR A 377 -8.27 -8.56 13.70
N GLY A 378 -6.93 -8.72 13.79
CA GLY A 378 -6.16 -8.31 14.97
C GLY A 378 -6.04 -6.79 15.13
N GLY A 379 -6.14 -6.03 14.05
CA GLY A 379 -6.14 -4.56 14.05
C GLY A 379 -7.54 -3.96 14.08
N ASP A 380 -7.63 -2.63 13.91
CA ASP A 380 -8.90 -1.96 13.68
C ASP A 380 -9.34 -2.16 12.22
N GLY A 381 -10.50 -2.75 12.01
CA GLY A 381 -11.05 -3.00 10.66
C GLY A 381 -11.34 -1.73 9.86
N TYR A 382 -11.21 -0.54 10.45
CA TYR A 382 -11.20 0.72 9.71
C TYR A 382 -10.02 0.77 8.73
N PHE A 383 -8.90 0.16 9.09
CA PHE A 383 -7.77 0.02 8.19
C PHE A 383 -8.20 -0.71 6.91
N ASP A 384 -7.77 -0.18 5.77
CA ASP A 384 -8.10 -0.70 4.44
C ASP A 384 -9.62 -0.83 4.16
N ASN A 385 -10.46 -0.16 4.98
CA ASN A 385 -11.93 -0.16 4.87
C ASN A 385 -12.55 -1.56 5.02
N MET A 386 -11.85 -2.47 5.72
CA MET A 386 -12.29 -3.86 5.85
C MET A 386 -13.59 -3.99 6.63
N ASN A 387 -13.79 -3.19 7.70
CA ASN A 387 -15.01 -3.20 8.49
C ASN A 387 -16.25 -2.83 7.64
N THR A 388 -16.15 -1.80 6.78
CA THR A 388 -17.25 -1.41 5.87
C THR A 388 -17.48 -2.48 4.82
N PHE A 389 -16.41 -3.04 4.24
CA PHE A 389 -16.53 -4.09 3.23
C PHE A 389 -17.16 -5.36 3.81
N PHE A 390 -16.60 -5.93 4.87
CA PHE A 390 -17.14 -7.18 5.45
C PHE A 390 -18.49 -6.94 6.11
N GLY A 391 -18.65 -5.88 6.90
CA GLY A 391 -19.93 -5.54 7.55
C GLY A 391 -21.03 -5.22 6.54
N GLY A 392 -20.74 -4.45 5.50
CA GLY A 392 -21.67 -4.11 4.41
C GLY A 392 -22.08 -5.31 3.56
N ASN A 393 -21.28 -6.39 3.61
CA ASN A 393 -21.57 -7.68 2.98
C ASN A 393 -22.05 -8.73 4.00
N GLY A 394 -22.45 -8.27 5.19
CA GLY A 394 -23.22 -9.02 6.19
C GLY A 394 -22.40 -9.96 7.06
N PHE A 395 -21.11 -9.72 7.25
CA PHE A 395 -20.33 -10.36 8.31
C PHE A 395 -20.45 -9.59 9.61
N ASN A 396 -20.44 -10.26 10.75
CA ASN A 396 -20.15 -9.65 12.02
C ASN A 396 -18.65 -9.30 12.06
N ILE A 397 -18.31 -8.16 12.63
CA ILE A 397 -16.93 -7.69 12.75
C ILE A 397 -16.41 -8.00 14.15
N ILE A 398 -15.28 -8.71 14.23
CA ILE A 398 -14.60 -9.02 15.48
C ILE A 398 -13.16 -8.54 15.31
N ASP A 399 -12.87 -7.36 15.87
CA ASP A 399 -11.59 -6.70 15.62
C ASP A 399 -11.07 -5.95 16.87
N ARG A 400 -9.86 -5.41 16.78
CA ARG A 400 -9.27 -4.55 17.79
C ARG A 400 -9.65 -3.10 17.52
N GLY A 401 -10.94 -2.77 17.71
CA GLY A 401 -11.49 -1.47 17.42
C GLY A 401 -10.92 -0.37 18.32
N ARG A 402 -10.51 0.75 17.72
CA ARG A 402 -9.96 1.93 18.39
C ARG A 402 -10.96 3.10 18.46
N GLY A 403 -12.25 2.79 18.41
CA GLY A 403 -13.32 3.78 18.52
C GLY A 403 -13.79 4.39 17.20
N PHE A 404 -13.27 3.95 16.07
CA PHE A 404 -13.82 4.33 14.77
C PHE A 404 -15.16 3.65 14.55
N LEU A 405 -16.16 4.45 14.21
CA LEU A 405 -17.51 3.97 13.94
C LEU A 405 -17.55 3.31 12.54
N LEU A 406 -18.48 2.36 12.39
CA LEU A 406 -18.86 1.85 11.09
C LEU A 406 -19.59 2.95 10.29
N ASP A 407 -19.49 2.91 8.96
CA ASP A 407 -20.26 3.80 8.11
C ASP A 407 -21.77 3.66 8.38
N ALA A 408 -22.51 4.75 8.33
CA ALA A 408 -23.92 4.83 8.72
C ALA A 408 -24.85 3.85 7.97
N GLY A 409 -24.42 3.32 6.82
CA GLY A 409 -25.17 2.31 6.03
C GLY A 409 -24.90 0.87 6.46
N VAL A 410 -23.89 0.61 7.29
CA VAL A 410 -23.48 -0.74 7.68
C VAL A 410 -24.30 -1.22 8.88
N LYS A 411 -25.11 -2.23 8.67
CA LYS A 411 -25.93 -2.88 9.70
C LYS A 411 -25.31 -4.22 10.08
N THR A 412 -24.36 -4.20 11.01
CA THR A 412 -23.69 -5.42 11.50
C THR A 412 -23.35 -5.30 12.98
N GLU A 413 -23.13 -6.44 13.63
CA GLU A 413 -22.56 -6.45 14.98
C GLU A 413 -21.05 -6.24 14.90
N ARG A 414 -20.52 -5.41 15.82
CA ARG A 414 -19.08 -5.26 16.01
C ARG A 414 -18.75 -5.66 17.45
N THR A 415 -17.89 -6.64 17.60
CA THR A 415 -17.38 -7.14 18.88
C THR A 415 -15.91 -6.79 18.98
N ASN A 416 -15.52 -6.14 20.07
CA ASN A 416 -14.13 -5.79 20.30
C ASN A 416 -13.32 -6.99 20.81
N ILE A 417 -12.03 -7.03 20.50
CA ILE A 417 -11.03 -7.84 21.22
C ILE A 417 -10.64 -6.98 22.43
N GLU A 418 -11.05 -7.40 23.63
CA GLU A 418 -10.90 -6.61 24.86
C GLU A 418 -9.46 -6.69 25.40
N ASP A 419 -9.07 -5.73 26.24
CA ASP A 419 -7.70 -5.62 26.76
C ASP A 419 -7.24 -6.85 27.55
N ASP A 420 -8.14 -7.54 28.21
CA ASP A 420 -7.87 -8.77 28.95
C ASP A 420 -7.70 -10.02 28.03
N GLU A 421 -8.06 -9.90 26.76
CA GLU A 421 -7.86 -10.91 25.72
C GLU A 421 -6.53 -10.74 24.97
N VAL A 422 -5.75 -9.67 25.26
CA VAL A 422 -4.55 -9.30 24.50
C VAL A 422 -3.30 -9.59 25.31
N THR A 423 -2.40 -10.38 24.74
CA THR A 423 -1.08 -10.67 25.35
C THR A 423 0.04 -9.84 24.73
N PHE A 424 -0.13 -9.42 23.49
CA PHE A 424 0.82 -8.60 22.74
C PHE A 424 0.09 -7.81 21.64
N GLU A 425 0.48 -6.55 21.48
CA GLU A 425 -0.06 -5.66 20.44
C GLU A 425 1.08 -4.79 19.86
N ASN A 426 1.03 -4.54 18.55
CA ASN A 426 1.89 -3.60 17.84
C ASN A 426 1.06 -2.64 16.98
N ALA A 427 1.70 -1.87 16.09
CA ALA A 427 1.03 -0.92 15.20
C ALA A 427 -0.12 -1.52 14.37
N TRP A 428 -0.05 -2.80 14.06
CA TRP A 428 -1.01 -3.51 13.19
C TRP A 428 -2.12 -4.21 13.96
N GLY A 429 -1.96 -4.35 15.28
CA GLY A 429 -2.93 -4.96 16.16
C GLY A 429 -2.37 -6.06 17.05
N VAL A 430 -3.26 -6.93 17.53
CA VAL A 430 -2.91 -8.01 18.45
C VAL A 430 -2.22 -9.17 17.72
N ALA A 431 -1.42 -9.93 18.45
CA ALA A 431 -0.71 -11.08 17.92
C ALA A 431 -1.65 -12.19 17.42
N ASP A 432 -1.22 -12.99 16.44
CA ASP A 432 -2.04 -14.04 15.82
C ASP A 432 -2.59 -15.04 16.85
N VAL A 433 -1.87 -15.37 17.91
CA VAL A 433 -2.36 -16.25 18.99
C VAL A 433 -3.60 -15.64 19.68
N ASP A 434 -3.61 -14.34 19.90
CA ASP A 434 -4.75 -13.65 20.55
C ASP A 434 -5.98 -13.63 19.61
N ILE A 435 -5.76 -13.41 18.31
CA ILE A 435 -6.83 -13.54 17.29
C ILE A 435 -7.42 -14.95 17.33
N TYR A 436 -6.59 -15.98 17.31
CA TYR A 436 -7.05 -17.38 17.32
C TYR A 436 -7.76 -17.75 18.61
N ASN A 437 -7.34 -17.25 19.77
CA ASN A 437 -8.05 -17.43 21.02
C ASN A 437 -9.48 -16.84 20.93
N LYS A 438 -9.61 -15.66 20.31
CA LYS A 438 -10.92 -15.05 20.06
C LYS A 438 -11.77 -15.88 19.11
N VAL A 439 -11.20 -16.43 18.03
CA VAL A 439 -11.89 -17.35 17.10
C VAL A 439 -12.42 -18.57 17.85
N ILE A 440 -11.62 -19.21 18.70
CA ILE A 440 -12.06 -20.35 19.51
C ILE A 440 -13.26 -19.98 20.40
N LYS A 441 -13.16 -18.84 21.09
CA LYS A 441 -14.22 -18.34 21.99
C LYS A 441 -15.54 -18.12 21.25
N GLU A 442 -15.51 -17.54 20.07
CA GLU A 442 -16.71 -17.29 19.27
C GLU A 442 -17.24 -18.59 18.61
N ALA A 443 -16.35 -19.50 18.17
CA ALA A 443 -16.73 -20.81 17.68
C ALA A 443 -17.40 -21.68 18.77
N ASP A 444 -16.93 -21.63 20.01
CA ASP A 444 -17.55 -22.27 21.16
C ASP A 444 -18.97 -21.76 21.37
N LYS A 445 -19.20 -20.44 21.33
CA LYS A 445 -20.53 -19.83 21.44
C LYS A 445 -21.46 -20.25 20.29
N ALA A 446 -20.96 -20.25 19.05
CA ALA A 446 -21.75 -20.66 17.90
C ALA A 446 -22.17 -22.14 18.00
N HIS A 447 -21.26 -23.01 18.47
CA HIS A 447 -21.52 -24.41 18.72
C HIS A 447 -22.59 -24.63 19.80
N GLU A 448 -22.50 -23.93 20.92
CA GLU A 448 -23.51 -23.97 22.00
C GLU A 448 -24.89 -23.53 21.51
N LEU A 449 -24.95 -22.60 20.56
CA LEU A 449 -26.19 -22.16 19.93
C LEU A 449 -26.68 -23.10 18.81
N GLY A 450 -25.91 -24.16 18.49
CA GLY A 450 -26.24 -25.11 17.41
C GLY A 450 -26.24 -24.49 16.02
N LYS A 451 -25.50 -23.40 15.81
CA LYS A 451 -25.41 -22.69 14.53
C LYS A 451 -24.11 -23.04 13.79
N PRO A 452 -24.17 -23.43 12.52
CA PRO A 452 -22.96 -23.53 11.71
C PRO A 452 -22.36 -22.14 11.49
N PHE A 453 -21.04 -22.05 11.45
CA PHE A 453 -20.32 -20.79 11.31
C PHE A 453 -19.32 -20.80 10.14
N PHE A 454 -19.14 -19.63 9.54
CA PHE A 454 -18.10 -19.30 8.60
C PHE A 454 -17.29 -18.13 9.17
N ASP A 455 -16.11 -18.45 9.63
CA ASP A 455 -15.18 -17.51 10.23
C ASP A 455 -14.05 -17.18 9.26
N PHE A 456 -13.96 -15.93 8.83
CA PHE A 456 -12.87 -15.43 8.00
C PHE A 456 -11.87 -14.70 8.90
N VAL A 457 -10.67 -15.23 9.03
CA VAL A 457 -9.64 -14.75 9.96
C VAL A 457 -8.49 -14.15 9.17
N MET A 458 -8.24 -12.85 9.35
CA MET A 458 -7.08 -12.16 8.79
C MET A 458 -6.01 -11.99 9.86
N THR A 459 -4.80 -12.52 9.62
CA THR A 459 -3.67 -12.44 10.55
C THR A 459 -2.93 -11.11 10.43
N THR A 460 -2.11 -10.77 11.42
CA THR A 460 -1.38 -9.49 11.50
C THR A 460 0.13 -9.65 11.73
N SER A 461 0.57 -10.74 12.37
CA SER A 461 1.94 -10.84 12.91
C SER A 461 3.05 -10.87 11.85
N ASN A 462 2.75 -11.27 10.60
CA ASN A 462 3.75 -11.29 9.52
C ASN A 462 3.88 -9.92 8.80
N HIS A 463 3.48 -8.84 9.45
CA HIS A 463 3.69 -7.48 8.94
C HIS A 463 4.90 -6.81 9.62
N ARG A 464 5.60 -5.88 8.91
CA ARG A 464 6.63 -5.04 9.53
C ARG A 464 6.01 -4.21 10.69
N PRO A 465 6.63 -4.07 11.86
CA PRO A 465 8.06 -4.28 12.17
C PRO A 465 8.45 -5.72 12.53
N TYR A 466 7.63 -6.73 12.23
CA TYR A 466 7.92 -8.15 12.49
C TYR A 466 8.06 -8.48 13.98
N THR A 467 7.30 -7.73 14.81
CA THR A 467 7.30 -7.93 16.26
C THR A 467 6.17 -8.85 16.69
N TYR A 468 6.45 -9.68 17.69
CA TYR A 468 5.57 -10.69 18.27
C TYR A 468 6.02 -11.01 19.70
N PRO A 469 5.23 -11.75 20.51
CA PRO A 469 5.62 -12.11 21.88
C PRO A 469 6.97 -12.81 21.93
N GLU A 470 7.88 -12.32 22.76
CA GLU A 470 9.22 -12.88 22.94
C GLU A 470 9.21 -14.32 23.47
N GLY A 471 10.23 -15.10 23.10
CA GLY A 471 10.46 -16.47 23.60
C GLY A 471 9.48 -17.52 23.11
N LYS A 472 8.67 -17.23 22.09
CA LYS A 472 7.74 -18.18 21.47
C LYS A 472 8.37 -18.99 20.36
N VAL A 473 9.35 -18.40 19.67
CA VAL A 473 10.09 -19.01 18.57
C VAL A 473 11.59 -18.70 18.71
N GLU A 474 12.43 -19.34 17.90
CA GLU A 474 13.89 -19.22 18.02
C GLU A 474 14.42 -17.85 17.59
N ILE A 475 13.84 -17.27 16.54
CA ILE A 475 14.24 -15.95 16.04
C ILE A 475 13.64 -14.88 16.97
N ALA A 476 14.46 -13.95 17.43
CA ALA A 476 14.01 -12.87 18.32
C ALA A 476 13.05 -11.92 17.59
N SER A 477 12.02 -11.44 18.31
CA SER A 477 11.02 -10.50 17.83
C SER A 477 11.66 -9.23 17.25
N GLY A 478 11.12 -8.75 16.13
CA GLY A 478 11.60 -7.53 15.46
C GLY A 478 12.91 -7.72 14.65
N THR A 479 13.45 -8.93 14.56
CA THR A 479 14.71 -9.18 13.84
C THR A 479 14.50 -9.11 12.32
N ASN A 480 13.58 -9.89 11.79
CA ASN A 480 13.32 -10.02 10.36
C ASN A 480 11.96 -10.68 10.09
N ARG A 481 11.62 -10.79 8.80
CA ARG A 481 10.38 -11.43 8.34
C ARG A 481 10.34 -12.93 8.63
N GLU A 482 11.49 -13.61 8.55
CA GLU A 482 11.59 -15.05 8.84
C GLU A 482 11.11 -15.36 10.25
N GLY A 483 11.45 -14.52 11.23
CA GLY A 483 10.97 -14.65 12.60
C GLY A 483 9.46 -14.47 12.72
N ALA A 484 8.88 -13.49 12.02
CA ALA A 484 7.44 -13.27 12.01
C ALA A 484 6.70 -14.44 11.36
N ILE A 485 7.23 -15.02 10.28
CA ILE A 485 6.67 -16.22 9.65
C ILE A 485 6.76 -17.42 10.59
N GLN A 486 7.89 -17.61 11.27
CA GLN A 486 8.05 -18.68 12.27
C GLN A 486 7.02 -18.53 13.40
N TYR A 487 6.75 -17.28 13.83
CA TYR A 487 5.73 -17.01 14.84
C TYR A 487 4.31 -17.28 14.31
N THR A 488 3.99 -16.87 13.08
CA THR A 488 2.70 -17.17 12.44
C THR A 488 2.46 -18.68 12.33
N ASP A 489 3.46 -19.44 11.93
CA ASP A 489 3.39 -20.92 11.89
C ASP A 489 3.17 -21.54 13.27
N TYR A 490 3.89 -21.05 14.29
CA TYR A 490 3.70 -21.43 15.68
C TYR A 490 2.28 -21.14 16.16
N ALA A 491 1.75 -19.94 15.85
CA ALA A 491 0.41 -19.53 16.27
C ALA A 491 -0.69 -20.43 15.65
N ILE A 492 -0.54 -20.83 14.40
CA ILE A 492 -1.44 -21.79 13.73
C ILE A 492 -1.34 -23.15 14.44
N GLY A 493 -0.14 -23.59 14.81
CA GLY A 493 0.06 -24.84 15.55
C GLY A 493 -0.67 -24.86 16.89
N GLU A 494 -0.53 -23.82 17.69
CA GLU A 494 -1.21 -23.69 19.00
C GLU A 494 -2.74 -23.57 18.83
N PHE A 495 -3.19 -22.84 17.80
CA PHE A 495 -4.62 -22.78 17.46
C PHE A 495 -5.19 -24.16 17.16
N LEU A 496 -4.60 -24.90 16.23
CA LEU A 496 -5.08 -26.24 15.85
C LEU A 496 -4.99 -27.24 17.00
N LYS A 497 -3.95 -27.17 17.81
CA LYS A 497 -3.80 -27.99 19.02
C LYS A 497 -4.96 -27.75 19.99
N THR A 498 -5.34 -26.49 20.22
CA THR A 498 -6.47 -26.14 21.07
C THR A 498 -7.80 -26.51 20.42
N ALA A 499 -7.97 -26.21 19.14
CA ALA A 499 -9.19 -26.54 18.39
C ALA A 499 -9.48 -28.04 18.38
N ARG A 500 -8.49 -28.90 18.28
CA ARG A 500 -8.61 -30.38 18.34
C ARG A 500 -9.29 -30.87 19.62
N THR A 501 -9.26 -30.12 20.70
CA THR A 501 -9.93 -30.45 21.96
C THR A 501 -11.42 -30.07 21.99
N LYS A 502 -11.88 -29.34 20.99
CA LYS A 502 -13.24 -28.77 20.96
C LYS A 502 -14.25 -29.69 20.28
N PRO A 503 -15.52 -29.70 20.75
CA PRO A 503 -16.55 -30.59 20.22
C PRO A 503 -16.90 -30.31 18.75
N TRP A 504 -16.70 -29.09 18.28
CA TRP A 504 -16.99 -28.68 16.91
C TRP A 504 -15.87 -29.04 15.91
N PHE A 505 -14.67 -29.43 16.37
CA PHE A 505 -13.51 -29.67 15.52
C PHE A 505 -13.77 -30.68 14.40
N GLN A 506 -14.35 -31.84 14.74
CA GLN A 506 -14.59 -32.93 13.79
C GLN A 506 -15.57 -32.56 12.67
N ASN A 507 -16.40 -31.52 12.89
CA ASN A 507 -17.32 -31.01 11.90
C ASN A 507 -16.87 -29.64 11.37
N THR A 508 -15.56 -29.42 11.23
CA THR A 508 -15.02 -28.14 10.78
C THR A 508 -14.00 -28.35 9.65
N VAL A 509 -14.15 -27.57 8.59
CA VAL A 509 -13.18 -27.46 7.50
C VAL A 509 -12.29 -26.24 7.78
N PHE A 510 -11.00 -26.47 7.82
CA PHE A 510 -9.98 -25.40 7.91
C PHE A 510 -9.43 -25.12 6.52
N VAL A 511 -9.50 -23.87 6.09
CA VAL A 511 -8.89 -23.39 4.85
C VAL A 511 -7.80 -22.43 5.22
N ILE A 512 -6.57 -22.69 4.76
CA ILE A 512 -5.40 -21.85 5.06
C ILE A 512 -4.80 -21.39 3.74
N MET A 513 -4.72 -20.08 3.55
CA MET A 513 -4.05 -19.49 2.39
C MET A 513 -3.55 -18.08 2.71
N SER A 514 -2.68 -17.54 1.86
CA SER A 514 -2.22 -16.16 1.97
C SER A 514 -3.08 -15.23 1.12
N ASP A 515 -3.17 -13.96 1.52
CA ASP A 515 -3.77 -12.88 0.74
C ASP A 515 -2.90 -12.50 -0.47
N HIS A 516 -1.60 -12.41 -0.26
CA HIS A 516 -0.57 -12.18 -1.29
C HIS A 516 0.79 -12.69 -0.82
N CYS A 517 1.77 -12.74 -1.71
CA CYS A 517 3.17 -12.99 -1.35
C CYS A 517 3.94 -11.68 -1.22
N ALA A 518 4.99 -11.66 -0.39
CA ALA A 518 5.90 -10.53 -0.23
C ALA A 518 7.37 -10.98 -0.28
#